data_da83ffb97fe3637d56b3ebfeda598043
#
_entry.id   da83ffb97fe3637d56b3ebfeda598043
#
_cell.length_a   1.000
_cell.length_b   1.000
_cell.length_c   1.000
_cell.angle_alpha   90.00
_cell.angle_beta   90.00
_cell.angle_gamma   90.00
#
_symmetry.space_group_name_H-M   'P 1'
#
loop_
_entity.id
_entity.type
_entity.pdbx_description
1 polymer ?
#
loop_
_entity_poly.entity_id
_entity_poly.type
_entity_poly.pdbx_seq_one_letter_code
_entity_poly.pdbx_strand_id
1 'polypeptide(L)'
;LEKDPMMVATTPATKPYVPWYLRWELPAVLPGVILAAVMLWSVTSSIGSSNWAEGLDVLTSVALPALAVGIIFARLRWLPSWLAHLLSAALGLAWAIQRIGPLLVREVSQELGGQMGERLITWGDRASEILIRSTMWARILQAGGRGEDIVLFVVALALLMWALGYATGWLLFRAGWVWWAVVLNALTILINYTFAAPKPNALFFLFLSTALLLVVHQNIVRHQ
;
A
#
# COMPACT_ATOMS: atom_id res chain seq x y z
N LEU A 1 2.51 -39.58 65.18
CA LEU A 1 1.63 -38.73 64.34
C LEU A 1 2.51 -37.73 63.57
N GLU A 2 3.01 -38.21 62.43
CA GLU A 2 3.85 -37.45 61.50
C GLU A 2 2.90 -36.66 60.60
N LYS A 3 2.97 -35.33 60.66
CA LYS A 3 2.20 -34.44 59.79
C LYS A 3 2.88 -34.41 58.42
N ASP A 4 2.25 -35.00 57.41
CA ASP A 4 2.61 -34.84 56.01
C ASP A 4 2.67 -33.36 55.66
N PRO A 5 3.79 -32.86 55.10
CA PRO A 5 3.84 -31.50 54.55
C PRO A 5 2.97 -31.46 53.31
N MET A 6 1.86 -30.69 53.35
CA MET A 6 1.02 -30.35 52.22
C MET A 6 1.90 -29.87 51.08
N MET A 7 2.05 -30.66 50.01
CA MET A 7 2.61 -30.23 48.77
C MET A 7 1.73 -29.09 48.20
N VAL A 8 2.21 -27.86 48.37
CA VAL A 8 1.63 -26.71 47.68
C VAL A 8 1.95 -26.91 46.19
N ALA A 9 0.97 -27.37 45.44
CA ALA A 9 1.05 -27.43 44.00
C ALA A 9 1.27 -26.01 43.48
N THR A 10 2.52 -25.67 43.13
CA THR A 10 2.85 -24.45 42.44
C THR A 10 2.22 -24.51 41.04
N THR A 11 1.09 -23.86 40.86
CA THR A 11 0.47 -23.65 39.55
C THR A 11 1.55 -23.02 38.62
N PRO A 12 1.88 -23.65 37.48
CA PRO A 12 2.85 -23.09 36.57
C PRO A 12 2.34 -21.70 36.15
N ALA A 13 3.18 -20.70 36.36
CA ALA A 13 2.88 -19.32 35.95
C ALA A 13 2.57 -19.34 34.46
N THR A 14 1.30 -19.17 34.10
CA THR A 14 0.89 -19.03 32.70
C THR A 14 1.60 -17.82 32.14
N LYS A 15 2.51 -18.03 31.18
CA LYS A 15 3.18 -16.94 30.46
C LYS A 15 2.10 -15.99 29.92
N PRO A 16 2.20 -14.68 30.16
CA PRO A 16 1.22 -13.74 29.66
C PRO A 16 1.08 -13.91 28.13
N TYR A 17 -0.15 -14.04 27.65
CA TYR A 17 -0.42 -14.12 26.22
C TYR A 17 0.06 -12.84 25.56
N VAL A 18 1.15 -12.93 24.82
CA VAL A 18 1.65 -11.83 23.98
C VAL A 18 1.06 -12.02 22.60
N PRO A 19 0.17 -11.11 22.15
CA PRO A 19 -0.39 -11.20 20.81
C PRO A 19 0.72 -11.35 19.76
N TRP A 20 0.52 -12.22 18.76
CA TRP A 20 1.52 -12.57 17.75
C TRP A 20 2.11 -11.33 17.01
N TYR A 21 1.31 -10.31 16.78
CA TYR A 21 1.73 -9.05 16.17
C TYR A 21 2.64 -8.20 17.08
N LEU A 22 2.82 -8.62 18.34
CA LEU A 22 3.77 -8.04 19.31
C LEU A 22 5.10 -8.80 19.34
N ARG A 23 5.14 -10.02 18.81
CA ARG A 23 6.34 -10.85 18.72
C ARG A 23 7.07 -10.52 17.42
N TRP A 24 7.96 -9.55 17.46
CA TRP A 24 8.81 -9.15 16.32
C TRP A 24 10.09 -10.01 16.24
N GLU A 25 9.96 -11.30 16.37
CA GLU A 25 11.05 -12.21 16.03
C GLU A 25 11.16 -12.24 14.50
N LEU A 26 12.31 -11.78 13.98
CA LEU A 26 12.57 -11.69 12.52
C LEU A 26 12.17 -12.93 11.74
N PRO A 27 12.48 -14.17 12.21
CA PRO A 27 12.10 -15.38 11.47
C PRO A 27 10.58 -15.59 11.38
N ALA A 28 9.79 -15.09 12.32
CA ALA A 28 8.33 -15.21 12.29
C ALA A 28 7.66 -14.11 11.44
N VAL A 29 8.25 -12.92 11.36
CA VAL A 29 7.69 -11.76 10.67
C VAL A 29 8.05 -11.73 9.19
N LEU A 30 9.27 -12.14 8.84
CA LEU A 30 9.83 -12.04 7.49
C LEU A 30 8.96 -12.73 6.41
N PRO A 31 8.48 -13.97 6.59
CA PRO A 31 7.62 -14.60 5.61
C PRO A 31 6.32 -13.82 5.38
N GLY A 32 5.72 -13.25 6.44
CA GLY A 32 4.53 -12.41 6.34
C GLY A 32 4.78 -11.13 5.54
N VAL A 33 5.94 -10.50 5.71
CA VAL A 33 6.35 -9.31 4.93
C VAL A 33 6.54 -9.67 3.46
N ILE A 34 7.22 -10.77 3.17
CA ILE A 34 7.46 -11.23 1.79
C ILE A 34 6.13 -11.54 1.09
N LEU A 35 5.25 -12.30 1.76
CA LEU A 35 3.94 -12.64 1.20
C LEU A 35 3.09 -11.40 0.94
N ALA A 36 3.07 -10.44 1.87
CA ALA A 36 2.37 -9.17 1.69
C ALA A 36 2.95 -8.35 0.52
N ALA A 37 4.28 -8.33 0.39
CA ALA A 37 4.94 -7.62 -0.71
C ALA A 37 4.64 -8.27 -2.07
N VAL A 38 4.68 -9.61 -2.17
CA VAL A 38 4.35 -10.34 -3.41
C VAL A 38 2.86 -10.19 -3.75
N MET A 39 1.97 -10.26 -2.75
CA MET A 39 0.55 -10.02 -2.91
C MET A 39 0.28 -8.61 -3.47
N LEU A 40 0.86 -7.58 -2.87
CA LEU A 40 0.70 -6.20 -3.32
C LEU A 40 1.35 -5.96 -4.69
N TRP A 41 2.52 -6.55 -4.94
CA TRP A 41 3.19 -6.50 -6.24
C TRP A 41 2.32 -7.11 -7.35
N SER A 42 1.65 -8.25 -7.09
CA SER A 42 0.77 -8.87 -8.08
C SER A 42 -0.43 -7.97 -8.43
N VAL A 43 -0.98 -7.24 -7.44
CA VAL A 43 -2.06 -6.26 -7.65
C VAL A 43 -1.59 -5.10 -8.52
N THR A 44 -0.48 -4.46 -8.15
CA THR A 44 0.03 -3.28 -8.87
C THR A 44 0.52 -3.63 -10.27
N SER A 45 1.18 -4.79 -10.45
CA SER A 45 1.62 -5.28 -11.75
C SER A 45 0.44 -5.66 -12.64
N SER A 46 -0.64 -6.17 -12.06
CA SER A 46 -1.89 -6.44 -12.79
C SER A 46 -2.48 -5.15 -13.37
N ILE A 47 -2.47 -4.05 -12.60
CA ILE A 47 -2.95 -2.74 -13.08
C ILE A 47 -1.98 -2.18 -14.12
N GLY A 48 -0.68 -2.24 -13.87
CA GLY A 48 0.35 -1.76 -14.81
C GLY A 48 0.31 -2.47 -16.17
N SER A 49 -0.08 -3.75 -16.21
CA SER A 49 -0.21 -4.53 -17.44
C SER A 49 -1.52 -4.30 -18.20
N SER A 50 -2.48 -3.56 -17.63
CA SER A 50 -3.83 -3.39 -18.23
C SER A 50 -3.88 -2.36 -19.35
N ASN A 51 -2.84 -1.55 -19.54
CA ASN A 51 -2.73 -0.51 -20.57
C ASN A 51 -3.91 0.49 -20.61
N TRP A 52 -4.54 0.79 -19.47
CA TRP A 52 -5.63 1.77 -19.41
C TRP A 52 -5.17 3.20 -19.66
N ALA A 53 -3.94 3.51 -19.20
CA ALA A 53 -3.32 4.80 -19.34
C ALA A 53 -1.79 4.66 -19.41
N GLU A 54 -1.12 5.64 -19.94
CA GLU A 54 0.34 5.75 -19.87
C GLU A 54 0.78 6.05 -18.43
N GLY A 55 1.94 5.49 -18.00
CA GLY A 55 2.55 5.77 -16.71
C GLY A 55 2.04 4.88 -15.55
N LEU A 56 1.25 3.84 -15.80
CA LEU A 56 0.79 2.89 -14.78
C LEU A 56 1.91 2.02 -14.20
N ASP A 57 3.06 1.92 -14.86
CA ASP A 57 4.27 1.25 -14.40
C ASP A 57 4.84 1.85 -13.09
N VAL A 58 4.52 3.11 -12.83
CA VAL A 58 4.90 3.83 -11.61
C VAL A 58 4.26 3.24 -10.35
N LEU A 59 3.09 2.59 -10.44
CA LEU A 59 2.27 2.17 -9.30
C LEU A 59 2.99 1.21 -8.35
N THR A 60 3.74 0.25 -8.88
CA THR A 60 4.53 -0.68 -8.06
C THR A 60 5.59 0.06 -7.24
N SER A 61 6.22 1.06 -7.85
CA SER A 61 7.24 1.89 -7.20
C SER A 61 6.68 2.84 -6.13
N VAL A 62 5.35 2.97 -6.06
CA VAL A 62 4.64 3.73 -5.04
C VAL A 62 4.11 2.81 -3.95
N ALA A 63 3.50 1.68 -4.31
CA ALA A 63 2.84 0.80 -3.36
C ALA A 63 3.81 0.04 -2.44
N LEU A 64 4.94 -0.45 -2.96
CA LEU A 64 5.91 -1.20 -2.14
C LEU A 64 6.59 -0.35 -1.06
N PRO A 65 7.06 0.89 -1.33
CA PRO A 65 7.50 1.79 -0.26
C PRO A 65 6.40 2.13 0.74
N ALA A 66 5.15 2.27 0.30
CA ALA A 66 4.02 2.50 1.19
C ALA A 66 3.79 1.32 2.15
N LEU A 67 3.92 0.08 1.68
CA LEU A 67 3.91 -1.12 2.53
C LEU A 67 5.00 -1.04 3.59
N ALA A 68 6.23 -0.70 3.20
CA ALA A 68 7.34 -0.54 4.14
C ALA A 68 7.06 0.55 5.19
N VAL A 69 6.53 1.70 4.79
CA VAL A 69 6.10 2.78 5.70
C VAL A 69 5.00 2.27 6.65
N GLY A 70 4.02 1.52 6.14
CA GLY A 70 2.97 0.90 6.95
C GLY A 70 3.53 -0.05 8.02
N ILE A 71 4.50 -0.88 7.66
CA ILE A 71 5.20 -1.79 8.59
C ILE A 71 6.01 -1.01 9.62
N ILE A 72 6.78 0.00 9.20
CA ILE A 72 7.60 0.84 10.09
C ILE A 72 6.69 1.56 11.09
N PHE A 73 5.62 2.20 10.63
CA PHE A 73 4.70 2.92 11.52
C PHE A 73 3.90 1.97 12.42
N ALA A 74 3.60 0.77 11.94
CA ALA A 74 3.02 -0.27 12.79
C ALA A 74 3.92 -0.66 13.96
N ARG A 75 5.25 -0.60 13.77
CA ARG A 75 6.24 -0.88 14.82
C ARG A 75 6.41 0.28 15.80
N LEU A 76 6.25 1.52 15.35
CA LEU A 76 6.39 2.72 16.17
C LEU A 76 5.17 2.90 17.09
N ARG A 77 5.09 2.08 18.15
CA ARG A 77 3.93 2.05 19.07
C ARG A 77 3.74 3.32 19.89
N TRP A 78 4.81 4.07 20.11
CA TRP A 78 4.76 5.38 20.77
C TRP A 78 4.09 6.45 19.90
N LEU A 79 4.01 6.22 18.56
CA LEU A 79 3.37 7.14 17.63
C LEU A 79 1.83 6.95 17.68
N PRO A 80 1.04 8.01 17.99
CA PRO A 80 -0.42 7.95 17.93
C PRO A 80 -0.89 7.63 16.51
N SER A 81 -1.94 6.82 16.39
CA SER A 81 -2.42 6.32 15.08
C SER A 81 -2.77 7.45 14.11
N TRP A 82 -3.44 8.50 14.61
CA TRP A 82 -3.81 9.64 13.76
C TRP A 82 -2.59 10.36 13.16
N LEU A 83 -1.51 10.49 13.94
CA LEU A 83 -0.27 11.11 13.47
C LEU A 83 0.46 10.21 12.45
N ALA A 84 0.46 8.89 12.67
CA ALA A 84 1.01 7.93 11.72
C ALA A 84 0.28 8.01 10.36
N HIS A 85 -1.05 8.09 10.38
CA HIS A 85 -1.84 8.24 9.14
C HIS A 85 -1.58 9.57 8.45
N LEU A 86 -1.51 10.68 9.20
CA LEU A 86 -1.20 12.00 8.65
C LEU A 86 0.20 12.04 8.01
N LEU A 87 1.21 11.53 8.71
CA LEU A 87 2.58 11.45 8.19
C LEU A 87 2.65 10.54 6.96
N SER A 88 1.95 9.41 6.96
CA SER A 88 1.87 8.54 5.79
C SER A 88 1.23 9.23 4.60
N ALA A 89 0.15 9.99 4.82
CA ALA A 89 -0.51 10.74 3.74
C ALA A 89 0.43 11.81 3.16
N ALA A 90 1.15 12.56 4.00
CA ALA A 90 2.13 13.55 3.55
C ALA A 90 3.29 12.91 2.78
N LEU A 91 3.84 11.79 3.29
CA LEU A 91 4.87 11.03 2.59
C LEU A 91 4.37 10.46 1.26
N GLY A 92 3.13 9.97 1.22
CA GLY A 92 2.50 9.45 0.01
C GLY A 92 2.34 10.50 -1.07
N LEU A 93 1.88 11.67 -0.68
CA LEU A 93 1.77 12.81 -1.60
C LEU A 93 3.14 13.21 -2.16
N ALA A 94 4.14 13.39 -1.28
CA ALA A 94 5.48 13.74 -1.68
C ALA A 94 6.10 12.68 -2.61
N TRP A 95 5.93 11.40 -2.28
CA TRP A 95 6.44 10.29 -3.08
C TRP A 95 5.75 10.16 -4.43
N ALA A 96 4.41 10.31 -4.48
CA ALA A 96 3.64 10.30 -5.73
C ALA A 96 4.10 11.42 -6.67
N ILE A 97 4.23 12.67 -6.19
CA ILE A 97 4.74 13.79 -6.96
C ILE A 97 6.14 13.50 -7.54
N GLN A 98 7.02 12.90 -6.71
CA GLN A 98 8.36 12.55 -7.15
C GLN A 98 8.37 11.49 -8.24
N ARG A 99 7.52 10.47 -8.12
CA ARG A 99 7.49 9.33 -9.06
C ARG A 99 6.76 9.64 -10.36
N ILE A 100 5.77 10.52 -10.33
CA ILE A 100 5.01 10.95 -11.51
C ILE A 100 5.75 12.06 -12.29
N GLY A 101 6.75 12.70 -11.68
CA GLY A 101 7.51 13.78 -12.33
C GLY A 101 7.97 13.50 -13.77
N PRO A 102 8.54 12.33 -14.08
CA PRO A 102 8.94 12.00 -15.46
C PRO A 102 7.76 11.95 -16.45
N LEU A 103 6.60 11.45 -16.02
CA LEU A 103 5.39 11.45 -16.83
C LEU A 103 4.91 12.88 -17.11
N LEU A 104 4.88 13.71 -16.07
CA LEU A 104 4.47 15.11 -16.16
C LEU A 104 5.39 15.90 -17.10
N VAL A 105 6.72 15.73 -16.99
CA VAL A 105 7.70 16.37 -17.89
C VAL A 105 7.48 15.95 -19.34
N ARG A 106 7.24 14.67 -19.58
CA ARG A 106 7.00 14.15 -20.93
C ARG A 106 5.75 14.75 -21.55
N GLU A 107 4.64 14.82 -20.81
CA GLU A 107 3.38 15.33 -21.31
C GLU A 107 3.45 16.83 -21.60
N VAL A 108 3.98 17.63 -20.66
CA VAL A 108 4.17 19.07 -20.86
C VAL A 108 5.12 19.36 -22.03
N SER A 109 6.16 18.54 -22.22
CA SER A 109 7.08 18.70 -23.35
C SER A 109 6.42 18.39 -24.71
N GLN A 110 5.46 17.45 -24.73
CA GLN A 110 4.69 17.15 -25.93
C GLN A 110 3.69 18.26 -26.27
N GLU A 111 3.02 18.84 -25.28
CA GLU A 111 2.04 19.92 -25.46
C GLU A 111 2.69 21.23 -25.89
N LEU A 112 3.87 21.56 -25.41
CA LEU A 112 4.50 22.89 -25.54
C LEU A 112 5.79 22.91 -26.37
N GLY A 113 6.08 21.86 -27.13
CA GLY A 113 7.19 21.84 -28.10
C GLY A 113 8.59 21.83 -27.47
N GLY A 114 8.79 21.18 -26.36
CA GLY A 114 10.10 20.81 -25.83
C GLY A 114 10.80 21.85 -24.93
N GLN A 115 10.44 23.11 -24.96
CA GLN A 115 11.12 24.15 -24.18
C GLN A 115 10.75 24.21 -22.68
N MET A 116 9.65 23.59 -22.27
CA MET A 116 9.16 23.66 -20.88
C MET A 116 9.55 22.47 -20.01
N GLY A 117 10.12 21.41 -20.56
CA GLY A 117 10.62 20.28 -19.77
C GLY A 117 11.66 20.69 -18.72
N GLU A 118 12.45 21.73 -19.00
CA GLU A 118 13.41 22.28 -18.06
C GLU A 118 12.79 22.98 -16.85
N ARG A 119 11.54 23.46 -16.93
CA ARG A 119 10.84 24.13 -15.83
C ARG A 119 10.34 23.20 -14.74
N LEU A 120 10.17 21.91 -15.03
CA LEU A 120 9.67 20.91 -14.07
C LEU A 120 10.81 20.15 -13.37
N ILE A 121 11.98 20.78 -13.23
CA ILE A 121 13.15 20.18 -12.61
C ILE A 121 12.94 20.04 -11.10
N THR A 122 12.36 21.06 -10.44
CA THR A 122 12.21 21.06 -9.00
C THR A 122 10.91 20.35 -8.57
N TRP A 123 10.93 19.82 -7.33
CA TRP A 123 9.74 19.24 -6.72
C TRP A 123 8.59 20.26 -6.59
N GLY A 124 8.93 21.53 -6.28
CA GLY A 124 7.97 22.61 -6.16
C GLY A 124 7.24 22.90 -7.47
N ASP A 125 7.94 22.88 -8.60
CA ASP A 125 7.34 23.10 -9.92
C ASP A 125 6.36 22.00 -10.28
N ARG A 126 6.72 20.74 -9.99
CA ARG A 126 5.84 19.57 -10.19
C ARG A 126 4.58 19.66 -9.34
N ALA A 127 4.74 20.03 -8.06
CA ALA A 127 3.61 20.18 -7.13
C ALA A 127 2.68 21.31 -7.59
N SER A 128 3.23 22.45 -8.04
CA SER A 128 2.44 23.58 -8.53
C SER A 128 1.66 23.23 -9.80
N GLU A 129 2.28 22.49 -10.74
CA GLU A 129 1.64 22.05 -11.97
C GLU A 129 0.46 21.10 -11.68
N ILE A 130 0.66 20.10 -10.80
CA ILE A 130 -0.42 19.21 -10.37
C ILE A 130 -1.54 20.00 -9.71
N LEU A 131 -1.24 21.00 -8.89
CA LEU A 131 -2.25 21.84 -8.25
C LEU A 131 -3.04 22.67 -9.27
N ILE A 132 -2.36 23.28 -10.25
CA ILE A 132 -3.01 24.05 -11.33
C ILE A 132 -3.94 23.13 -12.13
N ARG A 133 -3.48 21.95 -12.57
CA ARG A 133 -4.29 20.97 -13.29
C ARG A 133 -5.49 20.51 -12.44
N SER A 134 -5.30 20.26 -11.14
CA SER A 134 -6.38 19.86 -10.23
C SER A 134 -7.44 20.94 -10.11
N THR A 135 -7.07 22.22 -10.03
CA THR A 135 -8.03 23.34 -9.97
C THR A 135 -8.77 23.54 -11.29
N MET A 136 -8.09 23.38 -12.42
CA MET A 136 -8.72 23.41 -13.75
C MET A 136 -9.71 22.27 -13.93
N TRP A 137 -9.31 21.06 -13.58
CA TRP A 137 -10.16 19.88 -13.63
C TRP A 137 -11.42 20.03 -12.76
N ALA A 138 -11.27 20.54 -11.52
CA ALA A 138 -12.39 20.82 -10.65
C ALA A 138 -13.39 21.84 -11.23
N ARG A 139 -12.89 22.89 -11.90
CA ARG A 139 -13.73 23.88 -12.61
C ARG A 139 -14.48 23.26 -13.79
N ILE A 140 -13.82 22.40 -14.58
CA ILE A 140 -14.44 21.69 -15.71
C ILE A 140 -15.60 20.80 -15.21
N LEU A 141 -15.39 20.05 -14.12
CA LEU A 141 -16.42 19.22 -13.52
C LEU A 141 -17.61 20.04 -12.99
N GLN A 142 -17.32 21.19 -12.32
CA GLN A 142 -18.39 22.10 -11.85
C GLN A 142 -19.20 22.70 -13.00
N ALA A 143 -18.60 22.88 -14.16
CA ALA A 143 -19.28 23.34 -15.37
C ALA A 143 -20.03 22.22 -16.13
N GLY A 144 -20.06 20.98 -15.58
CA GLY A 144 -20.71 19.84 -16.24
C GLY A 144 -19.89 19.21 -17.38
N GLY A 145 -18.63 19.58 -17.53
CA GLY A 145 -17.72 19.02 -18.51
C GLY A 145 -17.13 17.67 -18.06
N ARG A 146 -16.51 16.94 -19.01
CA ARG A 146 -15.71 15.74 -18.73
C ARG A 146 -14.24 16.15 -18.70
N GLY A 147 -13.60 15.98 -17.54
CA GLY A 147 -12.15 16.21 -17.42
C GLY A 147 -11.39 14.95 -17.82
N GLU A 148 -10.68 15.00 -18.94
CA GLU A 148 -9.82 13.92 -19.43
C GLU A 148 -8.36 14.31 -19.21
N ASP A 149 -7.85 14.19 -17.98
CA ASP A 149 -6.45 14.46 -17.63
C ASP A 149 -5.80 13.17 -17.15
N ILE A 150 -4.92 12.61 -18.01
CA ILE A 150 -4.22 11.35 -17.72
C ILE A 150 -3.30 11.49 -16.52
N VAL A 151 -2.61 12.62 -16.35
CA VAL A 151 -1.70 12.83 -15.22
C VAL A 151 -2.47 12.81 -13.91
N LEU A 152 -3.58 13.54 -13.81
CA LEU A 152 -4.41 13.55 -12.60
C LEU A 152 -4.99 12.18 -12.28
N PHE A 153 -5.38 11.43 -13.31
CA PHE A 153 -5.83 10.05 -13.13
C PHE A 153 -4.72 9.17 -12.53
N VAL A 154 -3.50 9.26 -13.07
CA VAL A 154 -2.34 8.48 -12.57
C VAL A 154 -1.94 8.95 -11.17
N VAL A 155 -2.01 10.27 -10.86
CA VAL A 155 -1.80 10.81 -9.50
C VAL A 155 -2.80 10.21 -8.52
N ALA A 156 -4.09 10.25 -8.85
CA ALA A 156 -5.15 9.70 -8.00
C ALA A 156 -4.95 8.20 -7.75
N LEU A 157 -4.61 7.46 -8.81
CA LEU A 157 -4.36 6.03 -8.71
C LEU A 157 -3.09 5.72 -7.91
N ALA A 158 -2.03 6.52 -8.05
CA ALA A 158 -0.80 6.39 -7.25
C ALA A 158 -1.08 6.64 -5.76
N LEU A 159 -1.87 7.66 -5.42
CA LEU A 159 -2.29 7.91 -4.03
C LEU A 159 -3.16 6.78 -3.48
N LEU A 160 -4.05 6.22 -4.30
CA LEU A 160 -4.83 5.04 -3.92
C LEU A 160 -3.94 3.82 -3.67
N MET A 161 -2.93 3.58 -4.52
CA MET A 161 -1.98 2.48 -4.34
C MET A 161 -1.06 2.71 -3.13
N TRP A 162 -0.71 3.97 -2.84
CA TRP A 162 -0.02 4.31 -1.58
C TRP A 162 -0.89 3.96 -0.37
N ALA A 163 -2.15 4.39 -0.37
CA ALA A 163 -3.08 4.09 0.71
C ALA A 163 -3.27 2.57 0.90
N LEU A 164 -3.39 1.82 -0.19
CA LEU A 164 -3.52 0.36 -0.19
C LEU A 164 -2.27 -0.32 0.40
N GLY A 165 -1.08 0.07 -0.06
CA GLY A 165 0.18 -0.48 0.45
C GLY A 165 0.38 -0.18 1.93
N TYR A 166 0.18 1.08 2.33
CA TYR A 166 0.24 1.51 3.73
C TYR A 166 -0.78 0.76 4.60
N ALA A 167 -2.05 0.70 4.16
CA ALA A 167 -3.10 0.00 4.89
C ALA A 167 -2.79 -1.50 5.03
N THR A 168 -2.25 -2.14 3.99
CA THR A 168 -1.83 -3.54 4.05
C THR A 168 -0.79 -3.75 5.15
N GLY A 169 0.27 -2.95 5.19
CA GLY A 169 1.29 -3.02 6.25
C GLY A 169 0.73 -2.75 7.64
N TRP A 170 -0.09 -1.70 7.77
CA TRP A 170 -0.70 -1.33 9.04
C TRP A 170 -1.67 -2.39 9.58
N LEU A 171 -2.58 -2.89 8.72
CA LEU A 171 -3.57 -3.89 9.09
C LEU A 171 -2.93 -5.21 9.50
N LEU A 172 -1.89 -5.63 8.80
CA LEU A 172 -1.19 -6.87 9.11
C LEU A 172 -0.39 -6.77 10.42
N PHE A 173 0.36 -5.68 10.61
CA PHE A 173 1.39 -5.64 11.65
C PHE A 173 1.01 -4.79 12.87
N ARG A 174 0.02 -3.90 12.81
CA ARG A 174 -0.48 -3.14 13.96
C ARG A 174 -1.83 -3.65 14.45
N ALA A 175 -2.80 -3.79 13.54
CA ALA A 175 -4.15 -4.19 13.89
C ALA A 175 -4.33 -5.72 13.99
N GLY A 176 -3.49 -6.50 13.30
CA GLY A 176 -3.64 -7.95 13.22
C GLY A 176 -4.82 -8.41 12.35
N TRP A 177 -5.34 -7.55 11.50
CA TRP A 177 -6.54 -7.77 10.69
C TRP A 177 -6.19 -8.27 9.29
N VAL A 178 -5.69 -9.49 9.21
CA VAL A 178 -5.23 -10.12 7.95
C VAL A 178 -6.31 -10.12 6.89
N TRP A 179 -7.54 -10.48 7.26
CA TRP A 179 -8.65 -10.56 6.33
C TRP A 179 -8.96 -9.21 5.66
N TRP A 180 -8.91 -8.10 6.41
CA TRP A 180 -9.12 -6.78 5.82
C TRP A 180 -8.01 -6.40 4.85
N ALA A 181 -6.76 -6.75 5.16
CA ALA A 181 -5.66 -6.53 4.22
C ALA A 181 -5.87 -7.32 2.93
N VAL A 182 -6.26 -8.60 3.02
CA VAL A 182 -6.55 -9.45 1.86
C VAL A 182 -7.76 -8.93 1.08
N VAL A 183 -8.86 -8.59 1.74
CA VAL A 183 -10.09 -8.11 1.09
C VAL A 183 -9.86 -6.81 0.31
N LEU A 184 -9.13 -5.83 0.87
CA LEU A 184 -8.83 -4.58 0.16
C LEU A 184 -8.01 -4.83 -1.11
N ASN A 185 -6.99 -5.69 -1.03
CA ASN A 185 -6.19 -6.07 -2.18
C ASN A 185 -7.00 -6.91 -3.19
N ALA A 186 -7.85 -7.83 -2.70
CA ALA A 186 -8.74 -8.63 -3.55
C ALA A 186 -9.74 -7.76 -4.33
N LEU A 187 -10.35 -6.79 -3.66
CA LEU A 187 -11.27 -5.86 -4.32
C LEU A 187 -10.55 -5.09 -5.44
N THR A 188 -9.35 -4.60 -5.16
CA THR A 188 -8.55 -3.86 -6.14
C THR A 188 -8.21 -4.70 -7.37
N ILE A 189 -7.71 -5.94 -7.18
CA ILE A 189 -7.36 -6.80 -8.31
C ILE A 189 -8.59 -7.30 -9.07
N LEU A 190 -9.73 -7.53 -8.41
CA LEU A 190 -10.99 -7.93 -9.04
C LEU A 190 -11.57 -6.81 -9.91
N ILE A 191 -11.55 -5.56 -9.42
CA ILE A 191 -11.94 -4.39 -10.21
C ILE A 191 -11.06 -4.32 -11.45
N ASN A 192 -9.73 -4.38 -11.29
CA ASN A 192 -8.83 -4.39 -12.44
C ASN A 192 -9.12 -5.54 -13.40
N TYR A 193 -9.28 -6.75 -12.88
CA TYR A 193 -9.54 -7.94 -13.68
C TYR A 193 -10.83 -7.84 -14.51
N THR A 194 -11.84 -7.12 -13.99
CA THR A 194 -13.11 -6.91 -14.71
C THR A 194 -12.91 -6.05 -15.95
N PHE A 195 -12.06 -5.02 -15.89
CA PHE A 195 -11.86 -4.04 -16.95
C PHE A 195 -10.64 -4.31 -17.83
N ALA A 196 -9.65 -5.09 -17.35
CA ALA A 196 -8.42 -5.36 -18.09
C ALA A 196 -8.65 -6.22 -19.34
N ALA A 197 -7.99 -5.86 -20.43
CA ALA A 197 -7.92 -6.65 -21.65
C ALA A 197 -6.48 -6.53 -22.25
N PRO A 198 -5.71 -7.64 -22.33
CA PRO A 198 -6.05 -9.02 -21.94
C PRO A 198 -6.12 -9.24 -20.43
N LYS A 199 -6.77 -10.34 -20.02
CA LYS A 199 -6.88 -10.69 -18.58
C LYS A 199 -5.52 -11.10 -18.00
N PRO A 200 -5.06 -10.49 -16.89
CA PRO A 200 -3.77 -10.82 -16.25
C PRO A 200 -3.87 -12.08 -15.37
N ASN A 201 -4.24 -13.23 -15.97
CA ASN A 201 -4.54 -14.47 -15.24
C ASN A 201 -3.39 -14.92 -14.32
N ALA A 202 -2.15 -14.88 -14.79
CA ALA A 202 -0.99 -15.30 -13.99
C ALA A 202 -0.83 -14.47 -12.71
N LEU A 203 -1.03 -13.15 -12.80
CA LEU A 203 -0.95 -12.24 -11.66
C LEU A 203 -2.13 -12.43 -10.70
N PHE A 204 -3.31 -12.74 -11.22
CA PHE A 204 -4.46 -13.08 -10.41
C PHE A 204 -4.25 -14.38 -9.60
N PHE A 205 -3.74 -15.45 -10.24
CA PHE A 205 -3.40 -16.69 -9.53
C PHE A 205 -2.27 -16.50 -8.51
N LEU A 206 -1.27 -15.68 -8.84
CA LEU A 206 -0.20 -15.34 -7.90
C LEU A 206 -0.75 -14.59 -6.68
N PHE A 207 -1.64 -13.62 -6.90
CA PHE A 207 -2.36 -12.94 -5.82
C PHE A 207 -3.10 -13.94 -4.93
N LEU A 208 -3.90 -14.81 -5.53
CA LEU A 208 -4.72 -15.78 -4.78
C LEU A 208 -3.85 -16.72 -3.93
N SER A 209 -2.77 -17.25 -4.52
CA SER A 209 -1.83 -18.14 -3.82
C SER A 209 -1.15 -17.42 -2.67
N THR A 210 -0.65 -16.21 -2.88
CA THR A 210 0.03 -15.43 -1.83
C THR A 210 -0.92 -14.98 -0.72
N ALA A 211 -2.16 -14.63 -1.05
CA ALA A 211 -3.19 -14.29 -0.08
C ALA A 211 -3.55 -15.49 0.81
N LEU A 212 -3.73 -16.66 0.24
CA LEU A 212 -3.98 -17.90 0.99
C LEU A 212 -2.81 -18.24 1.91
N LEU A 213 -1.58 -18.23 1.38
CA LEU A 213 -0.38 -18.48 2.18
C LEU A 213 -0.22 -17.46 3.31
N LEU A 214 -0.53 -16.19 3.07
CA LEU A 214 -0.50 -15.14 4.08
C LEU A 214 -1.48 -15.42 5.21
N VAL A 215 -2.73 -15.82 4.89
CA VAL A 215 -3.74 -16.18 5.88
C VAL A 215 -3.30 -17.40 6.70
N VAL A 216 -2.80 -18.44 6.04
CA VAL A 216 -2.30 -19.66 6.71
C VAL A 216 -1.12 -19.32 7.62
N HIS A 217 -0.13 -18.57 7.12
CA HIS A 217 1.04 -18.14 7.90
C HIS A 217 0.63 -17.38 9.15
N GLN A 218 -0.25 -16.40 9.00
CA GLN A 218 -0.74 -15.59 10.11
C GLN A 218 -1.54 -16.41 11.13
N ASN A 219 -2.29 -17.42 10.67
CA ASN A 219 -3.01 -18.33 11.56
C ASN A 219 -2.03 -19.19 12.37
N ILE A 220 -0.98 -19.73 11.74
CA ILE A 220 0.05 -20.52 12.44
C ILE A 220 0.75 -19.67 13.50
N VAL A 221 1.22 -18.47 13.14
CA VAL A 221 1.92 -17.57 14.08
C VAL A 221 1.02 -17.12 15.24
N ARG A 222 -0.30 -17.10 15.05
CA ARG A 222 -1.28 -16.74 16.09
C ARG A 222 -1.46 -17.84 17.14
N HIS A 223 -1.27 -19.09 16.75
CA HIS A 223 -1.49 -20.26 17.61
C HIS A 223 -0.21 -20.82 18.26
N GLN A 224 0.97 -20.25 17.96
CA GLN A 224 2.23 -20.51 18.65
C GLN A 224 2.43 -19.56 19.84
#